data_5b5d99a0c0d73648e4ff488e424b95f3
#
_entry.id   5b5d99a0c0d73648e4ff488e424b95f3
#
_cell.length_a   1.000
_cell.length_b   1.000
_cell.length_c   1.000
_cell.angle_alpha   90.00
_cell.angle_beta   90.00
_cell.angle_gamma   90.00
#
_symmetry.space_group_name_H-M   'P 1'
#
loop_
_entity.id
_entity.type
_entity.pdbx_description
1 polymer ?
#
loop_
_entity_poly.entity_id
_entity_poly.type
_entity_poly.pdbx_seq_one_letter_code
_entity_poly.pdbx_strand_id
1 'polypeptide(L)'
;MAWRRKSLRGRVTAGLEDIMLLDGSVTKQEAINDCLTYWNPNRTQTWFDMGIDIIIGKREGYYFWDMDGKKYMNLHLNGGTFNLGHRNPEVIAALEEGVKEFDIGNHHFGSVARGKLAKSLVTTATPGMQYAIFSSCGGEAVDVAIKSVRYATKRRKIVSLQKCYHGHTGLALSAGDPFFKDAFLCDGADQYYEQVPMNDVDAMEAVLKKEDVAGVIIETIPATYGFPIPEPGYLKAVKALCEKYGTLYIADEVQTGLMRTGKMWGIMHEGVNPDVIVSGKGLSGGIYPVAATIMTKQAGKWVEEIGRSH
;
A
#
# COMPACT_ATOMS: atom_id res chain seq x y z
N MET A 1 19.27 15.45 -44.97
CA MET A 1 18.96 14.00 -44.89
C MET A 1 17.60 13.85 -44.24
N ALA A 2 16.57 13.56 -44.98
CA ALA A 2 15.20 13.40 -44.52
C ALA A 2 15.02 11.96 -44.01
N TRP A 3 14.89 11.81 -42.71
CA TRP A 3 14.54 10.51 -42.13
C TRP A 3 13.08 10.20 -42.43
N ARG A 4 12.87 9.15 -43.19
CA ARG A 4 11.53 8.66 -43.59
C ARG A 4 10.73 8.24 -42.32
N ARG A 5 9.77 9.06 -41.93
CA ARG A 5 8.67 8.67 -41.04
C ARG A 5 7.72 7.74 -41.79
N LYS A 6 8.09 6.49 -42.00
CA LYS A 6 7.17 5.44 -42.45
C LYS A 6 7.36 4.21 -41.57
N SER A 7 6.29 3.73 -40.99
CA SER A 7 6.04 2.39 -40.41
C SER A 7 5.94 2.17 -38.92
N LEU A 8 5.89 3.19 -38.08
CA LEU A 8 5.60 2.93 -36.67
C LEU A 8 4.10 3.06 -36.29
N ARG A 9 3.29 3.78 -37.11
CA ARG A 9 1.85 3.93 -36.80
C ARG A 9 1.04 2.63 -36.93
N GLY A 10 1.38 1.72 -37.81
CA GLY A 10 0.59 0.52 -38.07
C GLY A 10 0.83 -0.64 -37.07
N ARG A 11 1.96 -0.67 -36.35
CA ARG A 11 2.26 -1.75 -35.39
C ARG A 11 1.92 -1.40 -33.93
N VAL A 12 1.87 -0.10 -33.60
CA VAL A 12 1.49 0.36 -32.27
C VAL A 12 -0.02 0.45 -32.13
N THR A 13 -0.75 0.69 -33.23
CA THR A 13 -2.22 0.73 -33.21
C THR A 13 -2.85 -0.67 -33.13
N ALA A 14 -2.32 -1.69 -33.79
CA ALA A 14 -2.83 -3.06 -33.66
C ALA A 14 -2.76 -3.62 -32.24
N GLY A 15 -1.69 -3.25 -31.46
CA GLY A 15 -1.60 -3.66 -30.07
C GLY A 15 -2.44 -2.85 -29.09
N LEU A 16 -2.89 -1.64 -29.46
CA LEU A 16 -3.75 -0.80 -28.61
C LEU A 16 -5.23 -1.12 -28.82
N GLU A 17 -5.62 -1.50 -30.03
CA GLU A 17 -6.97 -1.99 -30.32
C GLU A 17 -7.23 -3.29 -29.57
N ASP A 18 -6.27 -4.21 -29.48
CA ASP A 18 -6.34 -5.45 -28.70
C ASP A 18 -6.39 -5.21 -27.17
N ILE A 19 -5.98 -4.04 -26.68
CA ILE A 19 -5.96 -3.70 -25.23
C ILE A 19 -7.21 -2.89 -24.82
N MET A 20 -7.87 -2.20 -25.74
CA MET A 20 -9.06 -1.38 -25.42
C MET A 20 -10.40 -2.15 -25.46
N LEU A 21 -10.43 -3.29 -24.90
CA LEU A 21 -11.31 -4.45 -25.11
C LEU A 21 -12.63 -4.44 -24.37
N LEU A 22 -13.24 -3.30 -24.14
CA LEU A 22 -14.63 -3.28 -23.66
C LEU A 22 -15.63 -2.94 -24.78
N ASP A 23 -15.25 -3.17 -26.01
CA ASP A 23 -16.12 -3.01 -27.18
C ASP A 23 -17.03 -4.23 -27.45
N GLY A 24 -16.90 -5.28 -26.64
CA GLY A 24 -17.63 -6.54 -26.80
C GLY A 24 -16.98 -7.55 -27.75
N SER A 25 -15.75 -7.29 -28.22
CA SER A 25 -15.03 -8.21 -29.12
C SER A 25 -14.48 -9.44 -28.39
N VAL A 26 -14.18 -9.34 -27.08
CA VAL A 26 -13.66 -10.43 -26.26
C VAL A 26 -14.79 -11.13 -25.51
N THR A 27 -14.87 -12.44 -25.66
CA THR A 27 -15.81 -13.27 -24.89
C THR A 27 -15.32 -13.52 -23.46
N LYS A 28 -16.25 -13.79 -22.55
CA LYS A 28 -15.90 -14.20 -21.17
C LYS A 28 -14.95 -15.39 -21.15
N GLN A 29 -15.14 -16.36 -22.05
CA GLN A 29 -14.30 -17.56 -22.12
C GLN A 29 -12.86 -17.24 -22.56
N GLU A 30 -12.68 -16.33 -23.51
CA GLU A 30 -11.35 -15.85 -23.91
C GLU A 30 -10.67 -15.14 -22.73
N ALA A 31 -11.36 -14.25 -22.02
CA ALA A 31 -10.81 -13.58 -20.84
C ALA A 31 -10.45 -14.57 -19.71
N ILE A 32 -11.23 -15.62 -19.52
CA ILE A 32 -10.90 -16.72 -18.59
C ILE A 32 -9.62 -17.44 -19.02
N ASN A 33 -9.52 -17.80 -20.28
CA ASN A 33 -8.36 -18.52 -20.82
C ASN A 33 -7.09 -17.67 -20.68
N ASP A 34 -7.17 -16.36 -20.95
CA ASP A 34 -6.03 -15.44 -20.77
C ASP A 34 -5.61 -15.35 -19.30
N CYS A 35 -6.56 -15.25 -18.38
CA CYS A 35 -6.27 -15.26 -16.94
C CYS A 35 -5.62 -16.56 -16.47
N LEU A 36 -6.09 -17.71 -16.97
CA LEU A 36 -5.54 -19.02 -16.65
C LEU A 36 -4.17 -19.28 -17.31
N THR A 37 -3.90 -18.65 -18.45
CA THR A 37 -2.66 -18.90 -19.21
C THR A 37 -1.56 -17.89 -18.86
N TYR A 38 -1.88 -16.61 -18.77
CA TYR A 38 -0.88 -15.54 -18.79
C TYR A 38 -0.86 -14.69 -17.52
N TRP A 39 -1.98 -14.55 -16.79
CA TRP A 39 -2.01 -13.65 -15.63
C TRP A 39 -1.68 -14.37 -14.32
N ASN A 40 -2.59 -15.19 -13.79
CA ASN A 40 -2.40 -15.91 -12.52
C ASN A 40 -3.23 -17.20 -12.51
N PRO A 41 -2.71 -18.29 -13.08
CA PRO A 41 -3.44 -19.54 -13.24
C PRO A 41 -4.02 -20.09 -11.93
N ASN A 42 -3.18 -20.22 -10.91
CA ASN A 42 -3.58 -20.80 -9.62
C ASN A 42 -4.68 -19.96 -8.95
N ARG A 43 -4.50 -18.65 -8.89
CA ARG A 43 -5.50 -17.76 -8.27
C ARG A 43 -6.82 -17.79 -9.01
N THR A 44 -6.78 -17.79 -10.33
CA THR A 44 -7.98 -17.85 -11.17
C THR A 44 -8.71 -19.16 -10.97
N GLN A 45 -7.99 -20.28 -10.99
CA GLN A 45 -8.55 -21.62 -10.76
C GLN A 45 -9.16 -21.75 -9.36
N THR A 46 -8.48 -21.22 -8.34
CA THR A 46 -8.99 -21.26 -6.95
C THR A 46 -10.37 -20.60 -6.83
N TRP A 47 -10.60 -19.47 -7.48
CA TRP A 47 -11.92 -18.84 -7.47
C TRP A 47 -12.97 -19.68 -8.19
N PHE A 48 -12.62 -20.31 -9.29
CA PHE A 48 -13.52 -21.19 -10.04
C PHE A 48 -13.87 -22.46 -9.26
N ASP A 49 -12.92 -23.06 -8.58
CA ASP A 49 -13.14 -24.21 -7.69
C ASP A 49 -14.08 -23.87 -6.52
N MET A 50 -14.10 -22.60 -6.11
CA MET A 50 -15.06 -22.07 -5.12
C MET A 50 -16.42 -21.67 -5.72
N GLY A 51 -16.64 -21.90 -7.02
CA GLY A 51 -17.88 -21.54 -7.73
C GLY A 51 -18.00 -20.05 -8.07
N ILE A 52 -16.87 -19.30 -8.07
CA ILE A 52 -16.82 -17.88 -8.36
C ILE A 52 -16.15 -17.66 -9.73
N ASP A 53 -16.94 -17.67 -10.78
CA ASP A 53 -16.51 -17.53 -12.18
C ASP A 53 -16.63 -16.09 -12.71
N ILE A 54 -16.38 -15.11 -11.85
CA ILE A 54 -16.56 -13.69 -12.14
C ILE A 54 -15.38 -13.16 -12.96
N ILE A 55 -15.67 -12.67 -14.15
CA ILE A 55 -14.79 -11.78 -14.92
C ILE A 55 -15.46 -10.40 -14.92
N ILE A 56 -14.77 -9.41 -14.35
CA ILE A 56 -15.35 -8.08 -14.16
C ILE A 56 -15.42 -7.34 -15.49
N GLY A 57 -16.63 -6.92 -15.85
CA GLY A 57 -16.91 -6.01 -16.96
C GLY A 57 -17.06 -4.56 -16.49
N LYS A 58 -18.29 -4.04 -16.44
CA LYS A 58 -18.58 -2.66 -16.00
C LYS A 58 -18.38 -2.46 -14.48
N ARG A 59 -17.97 -1.27 -14.08
CA ARG A 59 -17.83 -0.85 -12.67
C ARG A 59 -18.37 0.57 -12.51
N GLU A 60 -19.12 0.83 -11.42
CA GLU A 60 -19.70 2.15 -11.15
C GLU A 60 -20.11 2.28 -9.68
N GLY A 61 -19.64 3.30 -8.98
CA GLY A 61 -19.91 3.51 -7.57
C GLY A 61 -19.46 2.31 -6.73
N TYR A 62 -20.36 1.72 -5.96
CA TYR A 62 -20.08 0.52 -5.16
C TYR A 62 -20.59 -0.77 -5.82
N TYR A 63 -20.88 -0.73 -7.14
CA TYR A 63 -21.29 -1.88 -7.93
C TYR A 63 -20.27 -2.24 -9.00
N PHE A 64 -20.26 -3.51 -9.38
CA PHE A 64 -19.68 -3.98 -10.63
C PHE A 64 -20.63 -4.99 -11.30
N TRP A 65 -20.42 -5.19 -12.57
CA TRP A 65 -21.09 -6.21 -13.37
C TRP A 65 -20.05 -7.15 -13.93
N ASP A 66 -20.34 -8.43 -13.93
CA ASP A 66 -19.53 -9.39 -14.68
C ASP A 66 -19.78 -9.25 -16.20
N MET A 67 -19.01 -10.01 -16.98
CA MET A 67 -19.19 -10.02 -18.44
C MET A 67 -20.52 -10.65 -18.90
N ASP A 68 -21.23 -11.38 -18.02
CA ASP A 68 -22.57 -11.90 -18.29
C ASP A 68 -23.65 -10.86 -17.96
N GLY A 69 -23.27 -9.68 -17.48
CA GLY A 69 -24.19 -8.59 -17.14
C GLY A 69 -24.81 -8.71 -15.75
N LYS A 70 -24.43 -9.69 -14.93
CA LYS A 70 -24.91 -9.85 -13.57
C LYS A 70 -24.32 -8.78 -12.68
N LYS A 71 -25.18 -8.07 -11.92
CA LYS A 71 -24.80 -6.98 -11.03
C LYS A 71 -24.45 -7.49 -9.64
N TYR A 72 -23.36 -6.99 -9.08
CA TYR A 72 -22.88 -7.28 -7.74
C TYR A 72 -22.64 -6.00 -6.95
N MET A 73 -22.97 -6.01 -5.66
CA MET A 73 -22.52 -4.98 -4.73
C MET A 73 -21.12 -5.34 -4.24
N ASN A 74 -20.17 -4.44 -4.42
CA ASN A 74 -18.80 -4.66 -3.99
C ASN A 74 -18.60 -4.24 -2.53
N LEU A 75 -18.77 -5.16 -1.59
CA LEU A 75 -18.51 -4.92 -0.17
C LEU A 75 -17.04 -5.07 0.21
N HIS A 76 -16.23 -5.74 -0.62
CA HIS A 76 -14.81 -5.90 -0.40
C HIS A 76 -14.00 -4.63 -0.76
N LEU A 77 -14.43 -3.89 -1.78
CA LEU A 77 -13.81 -2.65 -2.28
C LEU A 77 -12.29 -2.78 -2.53
N ASN A 78 -11.84 -4.00 -2.84
CA ASN A 78 -10.42 -4.34 -2.98
C ASN A 78 -9.57 -3.91 -1.76
N GLY A 79 -10.03 -4.31 -0.56
CA GLY A 79 -9.40 -3.95 0.70
C GLY A 79 -9.40 -2.45 1.00
N GLY A 80 -10.41 -1.71 0.54
CA GLY A 80 -10.54 -0.26 0.77
C GLY A 80 -9.86 0.61 -0.30
N THR A 81 -9.37 0.04 -1.40
CA THR A 81 -8.84 0.81 -2.53
C THR A 81 -9.90 1.74 -3.13
N PHE A 82 -11.13 1.26 -3.26
CA PHE A 82 -12.25 2.03 -3.82
C PHE A 82 -13.05 2.76 -2.74
N ASN A 83 -12.39 3.48 -1.84
CA ASN A 83 -13.05 4.25 -0.78
C ASN A 83 -14.05 5.27 -1.30
N LEU A 84 -13.84 5.80 -2.49
CA LEU A 84 -14.72 6.75 -3.18
C LEU A 84 -15.66 6.06 -4.18
N GLY A 85 -15.70 4.72 -4.15
CA GLY A 85 -16.41 3.92 -5.14
C GLY A 85 -15.59 3.70 -6.42
N HIS A 86 -16.09 2.80 -7.26
CA HIS A 86 -15.47 2.52 -8.55
C HIS A 86 -15.62 3.70 -9.50
N ARG A 87 -14.55 4.05 -10.23
CA ARG A 87 -14.56 5.04 -11.30
C ARG A 87 -15.12 6.39 -10.84
N ASN A 88 -14.68 6.86 -9.66
CA ASN A 88 -15.10 8.16 -9.16
C ASN A 88 -14.85 9.25 -10.23
N PRO A 89 -15.87 9.97 -10.67
CA PRO A 89 -15.75 10.89 -11.81
C PRO A 89 -14.86 12.09 -11.52
N GLU A 90 -14.80 12.57 -10.28
CA GLU A 90 -13.96 13.71 -9.90
C GLU A 90 -12.47 13.31 -9.94
N VAL A 91 -12.14 12.10 -9.49
CA VAL A 91 -10.75 11.59 -9.54
C VAL A 91 -10.31 11.34 -10.99
N ILE A 92 -11.21 10.80 -11.83
CA ILE A 92 -10.92 10.60 -13.26
C ILE A 92 -10.68 11.96 -13.94
N ALA A 93 -11.58 12.93 -13.73
CA ALA A 93 -11.43 14.26 -14.32
C ALA A 93 -10.12 14.95 -13.89
N ALA A 94 -9.74 14.82 -12.62
CA ALA A 94 -8.47 15.36 -12.12
C ALA A 94 -7.25 14.68 -12.78
N LEU A 95 -7.31 13.36 -13.02
CA LEU A 95 -6.27 12.65 -13.74
C LEU A 95 -6.20 13.11 -15.21
N GLU A 96 -7.34 13.19 -15.89
CA GLU A 96 -7.41 13.64 -17.29
C GLU A 96 -6.86 15.06 -17.47
N GLU A 97 -7.15 15.99 -16.55
CA GLU A 97 -6.54 17.32 -16.54
C GLU A 97 -5.03 17.24 -16.27
N GLY A 98 -4.62 16.44 -15.28
CA GLY A 98 -3.21 16.31 -14.92
C GLY A 98 -2.34 15.82 -16.08
N VAL A 99 -2.79 14.80 -16.84
CA VAL A 99 -2.00 14.24 -17.95
C VAL A 99 -1.90 15.17 -19.17
N LYS A 100 -2.69 16.26 -19.23
CA LYS A 100 -2.54 17.27 -20.28
C LYS A 100 -1.33 18.18 -20.03
N GLU A 101 -0.93 18.36 -18.78
CA GLU A 101 0.11 19.29 -18.38
C GLU A 101 1.34 18.60 -17.78
N PHE A 102 1.20 17.42 -17.20
CA PHE A 102 2.25 16.74 -16.45
C PHE A 102 2.44 15.30 -16.95
N ASP A 103 3.66 14.85 -16.90
CA ASP A 103 3.99 13.45 -16.83
C ASP A 103 4.30 13.04 -15.37
N ILE A 104 4.38 11.72 -15.12
CA ILE A 104 4.70 11.19 -13.79
C ILE A 104 6.15 10.83 -13.63
N GLY A 105 6.97 11.08 -14.61
CA GLY A 105 8.39 10.73 -14.56
C GLY A 105 9.03 11.11 -13.23
N ASN A 106 9.97 10.29 -12.77
CA ASN A 106 10.72 10.57 -11.56
C ASN A 106 11.74 11.69 -11.85
N HIS A 107 11.47 12.89 -11.36
CA HIS A 107 12.29 14.07 -11.59
C HIS A 107 13.18 14.37 -10.40
N HIS A 108 14.40 14.82 -10.67
CA HIS A 108 15.29 15.40 -9.64
C HIS A 108 14.77 16.76 -9.12
N PHE A 109 13.89 17.40 -9.88
CA PHE A 109 13.34 18.71 -9.52
C PHE A 109 12.02 18.59 -8.78
N GLY A 110 11.72 19.56 -7.91
CA GLY A 110 10.43 19.65 -7.25
C GLY A 110 9.30 19.92 -8.24
N SER A 111 8.08 19.46 -7.91
CA SER A 111 6.88 19.80 -8.68
C SER A 111 5.79 20.36 -7.77
N VAL A 112 4.96 21.24 -8.33
CA VAL A 112 3.84 21.88 -7.59
C VAL A 112 2.87 20.80 -7.07
N ALA A 113 2.50 19.84 -7.90
CA ALA A 113 1.56 18.78 -7.53
C ALA A 113 2.10 17.91 -6.37
N ARG A 114 3.37 17.49 -6.44
CA ARG A 114 4.02 16.72 -5.36
C ARG A 114 4.07 17.49 -4.06
N GLY A 115 4.48 18.78 -4.10
CA GLY A 115 4.55 19.62 -2.93
C GLY A 115 3.18 19.84 -2.27
N LYS A 116 2.13 20.08 -3.07
CA LYS A 116 0.76 20.21 -2.57
C LYS A 116 0.24 18.93 -1.94
N LEU A 117 0.43 17.76 -2.60
CA LEU A 117 0.00 16.47 -2.06
C LEU A 117 0.76 16.14 -0.76
N ALA A 118 2.08 16.33 -0.73
CA ALA A 118 2.88 16.14 0.48
C ALA A 118 2.39 17.01 1.63
N LYS A 119 2.14 18.30 1.37
CA LYS A 119 1.57 19.21 2.36
C LYS A 119 0.22 18.73 2.88
N SER A 120 -0.69 18.31 1.99
CA SER A 120 -2.01 17.81 2.38
C SER A 120 -1.91 16.57 3.29
N LEU A 121 -1.05 15.62 2.94
CA LEU A 121 -0.85 14.42 3.75
C LEU A 121 -0.25 14.73 5.12
N VAL A 122 0.77 15.57 5.17
CA VAL A 122 1.42 15.97 6.43
C VAL A 122 0.46 16.74 7.33
N THR A 123 -0.31 17.69 6.78
CA THR A 123 -1.24 18.55 7.57
C THR A 123 -2.48 17.81 8.04
N THR A 124 -2.85 16.70 7.43
CA THR A 124 -3.98 15.85 7.84
C THR A 124 -3.56 14.66 8.69
N ALA A 125 -2.26 14.46 8.86
CA ALA A 125 -1.70 13.39 9.68
C ALA A 125 -1.74 13.74 11.18
N THR A 126 -1.24 12.82 12.01
CA THR A 126 -1.07 13.05 13.45
C THR A 126 0.01 14.13 13.70
N PRO A 127 -0.05 14.82 14.85
CA PRO A 127 0.95 15.83 15.19
C PRO A 127 2.40 15.34 15.09
N GLY A 128 3.29 16.22 14.64
CA GLY A 128 4.74 15.94 14.53
C GLY A 128 5.19 15.42 13.17
N MET A 129 4.28 15.12 12.24
CA MET A 129 4.65 14.74 10.88
C MET A 129 5.23 15.91 10.10
N GLN A 130 6.25 15.66 9.29
CA GLN A 130 7.02 16.67 8.57
C GLN A 130 7.21 16.36 7.09
N TYR A 131 7.41 15.12 6.71
CA TYR A 131 7.75 14.70 5.36
C TYR A 131 6.77 13.67 4.82
N ALA A 132 6.52 13.69 3.51
CA ALA A 132 5.82 12.64 2.78
C ALA A 132 6.63 12.23 1.55
N ILE A 133 6.94 10.95 1.43
CA ILE A 133 7.65 10.35 0.29
C ILE A 133 6.66 9.46 -0.45
N PHE A 134 6.60 9.61 -1.77
CA PHE A 134 5.66 8.88 -2.62
C PHE A 134 6.26 7.59 -3.17
N SER A 135 5.40 6.61 -3.34
CA SER A 135 5.68 5.29 -3.90
C SER A 135 4.51 4.87 -4.80
N SER A 136 4.70 3.83 -5.60
CA SER A 136 3.64 3.32 -6.49
C SER A 136 2.68 2.36 -5.79
N CYS A 137 3.10 1.70 -4.71
CA CYS A 137 2.25 0.79 -3.94
C CYS A 137 2.58 0.79 -2.44
N GLY A 138 1.66 0.20 -1.65
CA GLY A 138 1.82 0.12 -0.19
C GLY A 138 3.09 -0.62 0.24
N GLY A 139 3.47 -1.70 -0.45
CA GLY A 139 4.70 -2.44 -0.15
C GLY A 139 5.95 -1.59 -0.29
N GLU A 140 6.08 -0.80 -1.37
CA GLU A 140 7.19 0.15 -1.52
C GLU A 140 7.19 1.23 -0.44
N ALA A 141 6.00 1.73 -0.07
CA ALA A 141 5.90 2.70 1.01
C ALA A 141 6.33 2.10 2.36
N VAL A 142 6.04 0.81 2.61
CA VAL A 142 6.56 0.07 3.77
C VAL A 142 8.08 -0.09 3.67
N ASP A 143 8.65 -0.41 2.49
CA ASP A 143 10.09 -0.48 2.31
C ASP A 143 10.77 0.86 2.64
N VAL A 144 10.18 1.99 2.23
CA VAL A 144 10.64 3.33 2.59
C VAL A 144 10.56 3.55 4.10
N ALA A 145 9.46 3.15 4.76
CA ALA A 145 9.30 3.27 6.20
C ALA A 145 10.38 2.49 6.97
N ILE A 146 10.61 1.22 6.59
CA ILE A 146 11.64 0.36 7.20
C ILE A 146 13.04 0.96 7.02
N LYS A 147 13.38 1.41 5.80
CA LYS A 147 14.66 2.09 5.53
C LYS A 147 14.82 3.34 6.41
N SER A 148 13.76 4.12 6.56
CA SER A 148 13.76 5.36 7.33
C SER A 148 14.04 5.13 8.81
N VAL A 149 13.34 4.20 9.45
CA VAL A 149 13.55 3.90 10.87
C VAL A 149 14.93 3.28 11.11
N ARG A 150 15.42 2.43 10.20
CA ARG A 150 16.78 1.90 10.26
C ARG A 150 17.84 3.00 10.15
N TYR A 151 17.63 3.96 9.25
CA TYR A 151 18.54 5.09 9.10
C TYR A 151 18.55 5.97 10.35
N ALA A 152 17.38 6.30 10.89
CA ALA A 152 17.23 7.19 12.04
C ALA A 152 17.81 6.60 13.32
N THR A 153 17.60 5.30 13.57
CA THR A 153 18.02 4.61 14.81
C THR A 153 19.41 3.99 14.72
N LYS A 154 19.93 3.79 13.51
CA LYS A 154 21.15 2.99 13.23
C LYS A 154 21.05 1.53 13.67
N ARG A 155 19.83 1.04 13.88
CA ARG A 155 19.50 -0.35 14.22
C ARG A 155 18.95 -1.08 13.00
N ARG A 156 18.91 -2.41 13.01
CA ARG A 156 18.47 -3.22 11.87
C ARG A 156 17.16 -3.94 12.07
N LYS A 157 16.87 -4.35 13.32
CA LYS A 157 15.74 -5.22 13.61
C LYS A 157 14.40 -4.48 13.45
N ILE A 158 13.44 -5.17 12.86
CA ILE A 158 12.05 -4.75 12.76
C ILE A 158 11.19 -5.75 13.52
N VAL A 159 10.24 -5.25 14.27
CA VAL A 159 9.25 -6.07 14.96
C VAL A 159 7.88 -5.84 14.33
N SER A 160 7.14 -6.90 14.08
CA SER A 160 5.76 -6.86 13.60
C SER A 160 4.88 -7.80 14.42
N LEU A 161 3.58 -7.79 14.17
CA LEU A 161 2.67 -8.75 14.79
C LEU A 161 2.67 -10.08 14.03
N GLN A 162 2.39 -11.17 14.73
CA GLN A 162 2.05 -12.44 14.10
C GLN A 162 0.79 -12.26 13.24
N LYS A 163 0.70 -13.01 12.14
CA LYS A 163 -0.44 -12.95 11.21
C LYS A 163 -0.66 -11.56 10.59
N CYS A 164 0.41 -10.80 10.34
CA CYS A 164 0.35 -9.50 9.69
C CYS A 164 0.64 -9.58 8.19
N TYR A 165 0.28 -8.52 7.48
CA TYR A 165 0.54 -8.36 6.07
C TYR A 165 0.96 -6.93 5.75
N HIS A 166 2.17 -6.74 5.24
CA HIS A 166 2.73 -5.42 4.93
C HIS A 166 3.07 -5.21 3.45
N GLY A 167 2.87 -6.19 2.61
CA GLY A 167 3.15 -6.13 1.18
C GLY A 167 4.00 -7.28 0.67
N HIS A 168 4.30 -7.27 -0.63
CA HIS A 168 5.07 -8.31 -1.32
C HIS A 168 6.42 -7.81 -1.85
N THR A 169 6.84 -6.59 -1.55
CA THR A 169 8.17 -6.10 -1.89
C THR A 169 9.20 -6.51 -0.83
N GLY A 170 10.49 -6.42 -1.11
CA GLY A 170 11.56 -7.05 -0.34
C GLY A 170 11.50 -6.90 1.18
N LEU A 171 11.60 -5.66 1.71
CA LEU A 171 11.61 -5.45 3.17
C LEU A 171 10.21 -5.63 3.78
N ALA A 172 9.17 -5.23 3.04
CA ALA A 172 7.78 -5.38 3.46
C ALA A 172 7.38 -6.86 3.59
N LEU A 173 7.76 -7.69 2.60
CA LEU A 173 7.52 -9.12 2.63
C LEU A 173 8.20 -9.79 3.83
N SER A 174 9.44 -9.39 4.12
CA SER A 174 10.20 -9.92 5.26
C SER A 174 9.56 -9.58 6.62
N ALA A 175 8.84 -8.47 6.72
CA ALA A 175 8.09 -8.09 7.92
C ALA A 175 6.75 -8.83 8.06
N GLY A 176 6.25 -9.45 6.99
CA GLY A 176 4.98 -10.17 6.96
C GLY A 176 5.01 -11.53 7.60
N ASP A 177 3.82 -12.14 7.71
CA ASP A 177 3.64 -13.50 8.23
C ASP A 177 4.37 -14.54 7.36
N PRO A 178 4.91 -15.62 7.95
CA PRO A 178 5.54 -16.73 7.23
C PRO A 178 4.74 -17.28 6.05
N PHE A 179 3.42 -17.32 6.17
CA PHE A 179 2.53 -17.77 5.10
C PHE A 179 2.77 -17.05 3.76
N PHE A 180 3.19 -15.78 3.79
CA PHE A 180 3.42 -15.00 2.57
C PHE A 180 4.85 -15.07 2.06
N LYS A 181 5.84 -15.33 2.92
CA LYS A 181 7.26 -15.18 2.60
C LYS A 181 8.03 -16.49 2.43
N ASP A 182 7.63 -17.58 3.10
CA ASP A 182 8.44 -18.82 3.16
C ASP A 182 8.65 -19.44 1.77
N ALA A 183 7.63 -19.40 0.91
CA ALA A 183 7.72 -19.93 -0.46
C ALA A 183 8.75 -19.17 -1.34
N PHE A 184 9.15 -17.97 -0.94
CA PHE A 184 10.06 -17.10 -1.71
C PHE A 184 11.49 -17.08 -1.16
N LEU A 185 11.81 -17.96 -0.21
CA LEU A 185 13.13 -18.09 0.38
C LEU A 185 13.69 -16.76 0.91
N CYS A 186 12.83 -15.97 1.57
CA CYS A 186 13.20 -14.68 2.17
C CYS A 186 13.80 -14.84 3.58
N ASP A 187 14.15 -16.03 3.97
CA ASP A 187 14.67 -16.46 5.28
C ASP A 187 16.02 -15.84 5.66
N GLY A 188 16.85 -15.48 4.69
CA GLY A 188 18.11 -14.76 4.96
C GLY A 188 17.97 -13.42 5.69
N ALA A 189 16.76 -12.87 5.75
CA ALA A 189 16.43 -11.68 6.50
C ALA A 189 15.91 -11.95 7.93
N ASP A 190 15.60 -13.18 8.30
CA ASP A 190 14.88 -13.55 9.52
C ASP A 190 15.58 -13.11 10.81
N GLN A 191 16.91 -13.05 10.82
CA GLN A 191 17.66 -12.53 11.98
C GLN A 191 17.35 -11.06 12.30
N TYR A 192 16.74 -10.31 11.37
CA TYR A 192 16.40 -8.91 11.54
C TYR A 192 14.89 -8.65 11.58
N TYR A 193 14.08 -9.70 11.63
CA TYR A 193 12.63 -9.60 11.74
C TYR A 193 12.13 -10.52 12.84
N GLU A 194 11.39 -9.96 13.77
CA GLU A 194 10.83 -10.68 14.91
C GLU A 194 9.32 -10.39 14.99
N GLN A 195 8.51 -11.41 15.28
CA GLN A 195 7.07 -11.27 15.39
C GLN A 195 6.60 -11.58 16.81
N VAL A 196 5.68 -10.76 17.31
CA VAL A 196 5.07 -10.93 18.62
C VAL A 196 3.56 -11.12 18.49
N PRO A 197 2.90 -11.80 19.43
CA PRO A 197 1.44 -11.90 19.45
C PRO A 197 0.79 -10.52 19.60
N MET A 198 -0.34 -10.31 18.95
CA MET A 198 -1.17 -9.14 19.16
C MET A 198 -1.73 -9.12 20.60
N ASN A 199 -1.85 -7.93 21.19
CA ASN A 199 -2.31 -7.70 22.55
C ASN A 199 -1.40 -8.25 23.68
N ASP A 200 -0.19 -8.70 23.33
CA ASP A 200 0.83 -9.15 24.28
C ASP A 200 1.89 -8.05 24.50
N VAL A 201 1.63 -7.17 25.47
CA VAL A 201 2.53 -6.06 25.81
C VAL A 201 3.84 -6.58 26.41
N ASP A 202 3.80 -7.66 27.18
CA ASP A 202 4.98 -8.24 27.83
C ASP A 202 5.93 -8.87 26.80
N ALA A 203 5.38 -9.59 25.81
CA ALA A 203 6.16 -10.09 24.68
C ALA A 203 6.81 -8.95 23.88
N MET A 204 6.07 -7.87 23.63
CA MET A 204 6.61 -6.68 22.95
C MET A 204 7.74 -6.06 23.76
N GLU A 205 7.55 -5.85 25.07
CA GLU A 205 8.59 -5.30 25.93
C GLU A 205 9.83 -6.20 26.00
N ALA A 206 9.63 -7.53 26.07
CA ALA A 206 10.72 -8.50 26.11
C ALA A 206 11.66 -8.40 24.89
N VAL A 207 11.12 -8.00 23.74
CA VAL A 207 11.92 -7.78 22.53
C VAL A 207 12.56 -6.39 22.55
N LEU A 208 11.79 -5.34 22.83
CA LEU A 208 12.25 -3.95 22.74
C LEU A 208 13.33 -3.59 23.77
N LYS A 209 13.31 -4.20 24.95
CA LYS A 209 14.34 -3.98 25.99
C LYS A 209 15.74 -4.41 25.61
N LYS A 210 15.91 -5.16 24.49
CA LYS A 210 17.23 -5.49 23.93
C LYS A 210 17.88 -4.28 23.25
N GLU A 211 17.13 -3.22 23.00
CA GLU A 211 17.55 -1.95 22.38
C GLU A 211 18.21 -2.08 21.00
N ASP A 212 17.95 -3.18 20.28
CA ASP A 212 18.46 -3.46 18.95
C ASP A 212 17.40 -3.28 17.83
N VAL A 213 16.16 -2.93 18.22
CA VAL A 213 15.01 -2.75 17.32
C VAL A 213 15.00 -1.35 16.74
N ALA A 214 14.98 -1.26 15.41
CA ALA A 214 14.87 0.00 14.67
C ALA A 214 13.43 0.52 14.67
N GLY A 215 12.48 -0.36 14.42
CA GLY A 215 11.07 -0.01 14.32
C GLY A 215 10.14 -1.16 14.65
N VAL A 216 8.97 -0.80 15.18
CA VAL A 216 7.81 -1.68 15.29
C VAL A 216 6.82 -1.27 14.20
N ILE A 217 6.38 -2.21 13.36
CA ILE A 217 5.37 -1.97 12.33
C ILE A 217 4.09 -2.74 12.65
N ILE A 218 2.97 -2.01 12.70
CA ILE A 218 1.65 -2.59 13.03
C ILE A 218 0.61 -2.03 12.07
N GLU A 219 -0.18 -2.93 11.45
CA GLU A 219 -1.46 -2.55 10.85
C GLU A 219 -2.39 -2.12 12.00
N THR A 220 -2.94 -0.90 11.94
CA THR A 220 -3.83 -0.41 13.02
C THR A 220 -5.00 -1.35 13.29
N ILE A 221 -5.54 -1.98 12.24
CA ILE A 221 -6.46 -3.12 12.31
C ILE A 221 -5.96 -4.14 11.30
N PRO A 222 -5.38 -5.27 11.73
CA PRO A 222 -4.87 -6.29 10.81
C PRO A 222 -5.98 -6.86 9.91
N ALA A 223 -5.78 -6.79 8.60
CA ALA A 223 -6.85 -7.11 7.65
C ALA A 223 -6.91 -8.60 7.28
N THR A 224 -5.76 -9.24 7.14
CA THR A 224 -5.63 -10.55 6.49
C THR A 224 -6.25 -11.70 7.30
N TYR A 225 -6.37 -11.53 8.61
CA TYR A 225 -6.86 -12.57 9.52
C TYR A 225 -8.20 -12.19 10.19
N GLY A 226 -9.08 -11.53 9.46
CA GLY A 226 -10.46 -11.31 9.90
C GLY A 226 -10.67 -10.03 10.69
N PHE A 227 -9.80 -9.04 10.52
CA PHE A 227 -9.93 -7.71 11.13
C PHE A 227 -10.02 -7.72 12.67
N PRO A 228 -9.12 -8.40 13.38
CA PRO A 228 -9.13 -8.34 14.84
C PRO A 228 -8.86 -6.90 15.28
N ILE A 229 -9.72 -6.40 16.18
CA ILE A 229 -9.56 -5.07 16.77
C ILE A 229 -8.56 -5.20 17.94
N PRO A 230 -7.49 -4.37 17.99
CA PRO A 230 -6.61 -4.32 19.15
C PRO A 230 -7.38 -4.02 20.45
N GLU A 231 -6.98 -4.63 21.55
CA GLU A 231 -7.55 -4.30 22.84
C GLU A 231 -7.33 -2.83 23.19
N PRO A 232 -8.30 -2.19 23.87
CA PRO A 232 -8.18 -0.79 24.26
C PRO A 232 -6.88 -0.51 25.02
N GLY A 233 -6.09 0.44 24.52
CA GLY A 233 -4.82 0.83 25.13
C GLY A 233 -3.60 0.03 24.67
N TYR A 234 -3.75 -1.08 23.95
CA TYR A 234 -2.61 -1.87 23.46
C TYR A 234 -1.66 -1.05 22.57
N LEU A 235 -2.18 -0.35 21.56
CA LEU A 235 -1.34 0.45 20.67
C LEU A 235 -0.66 1.62 21.40
N LYS A 236 -1.31 2.19 22.43
CA LYS A 236 -0.69 3.19 23.30
C LYS A 236 0.47 2.60 24.10
N ALA A 237 0.27 1.41 24.66
CA ALA A 237 1.32 0.73 25.43
C ALA A 237 2.53 0.43 24.54
N VAL A 238 2.30 -0.07 23.32
CA VAL A 238 3.37 -0.31 22.35
C VAL A 238 4.12 0.98 21.99
N LYS A 239 3.41 2.09 21.75
CA LYS A 239 4.07 3.38 21.47
C LYS A 239 4.92 3.85 22.65
N ALA A 240 4.41 3.72 23.87
CA ALA A 240 5.17 4.07 25.07
C ALA A 240 6.43 3.20 25.23
N LEU A 241 6.35 1.91 24.92
CA LEU A 241 7.52 1.03 24.91
C LEU A 241 8.53 1.42 23.83
N CYS A 242 8.05 1.79 22.64
CA CYS A 242 8.91 2.31 21.58
C CYS A 242 9.69 3.54 22.03
N GLU A 243 9.04 4.49 22.67
CA GLU A 243 9.68 5.69 23.24
C GLU A 243 10.68 5.34 24.33
N LYS A 244 10.31 4.46 25.25
CA LYS A 244 11.17 4.00 26.35
C LYS A 244 12.49 3.39 25.87
N TYR A 245 12.44 2.60 24.78
CA TYR A 245 13.60 1.85 24.29
C TYR A 245 14.24 2.45 23.00
N GLY A 246 13.84 3.66 22.61
CA GLY A 246 14.41 4.38 21.47
C GLY A 246 14.14 3.67 20.13
N THR A 247 13.00 3.01 20.00
CA THR A 247 12.46 2.38 18.79
C THR A 247 11.43 3.30 18.16
N LEU A 248 11.27 3.28 16.83
CA LEU A 248 10.28 4.09 16.14
C LEU A 248 9.03 3.27 15.80
N TYR A 249 7.84 3.88 15.96
CA TYR A 249 6.56 3.25 15.68
C TYR A 249 6.08 3.57 14.26
N ILE A 250 5.84 2.54 13.44
CA ILE A 250 5.28 2.62 12.10
C ILE A 250 3.82 2.16 12.15
N ALA A 251 2.87 3.07 11.90
CA ALA A 251 1.48 2.72 11.68
C ALA A 251 1.27 2.37 10.20
N ASP A 252 0.98 1.12 9.92
CA ASP A 252 0.56 0.69 8.60
C ASP A 252 -0.93 1.00 8.42
N GLU A 253 -1.20 2.12 7.79
CA GLU A 253 -2.52 2.66 7.48
C GLU A 253 -2.93 2.45 6.02
N VAL A 254 -2.25 1.54 5.34
CA VAL A 254 -2.54 1.24 3.91
C VAL A 254 -4.00 0.84 3.72
N GLN A 255 -4.62 0.18 4.69
CA GLN A 255 -6.03 -0.20 4.65
C GLN A 255 -6.93 0.64 5.56
N THR A 256 -6.47 1.03 6.73
CA THR A 256 -7.26 1.72 7.76
C THR A 256 -7.31 3.23 7.59
N GLY A 257 -6.41 3.78 6.79
CA GLY A 257 -6.32 5.22 6.53
C GLY A 257 -7.40 5.76 5.60
N LEU A 258 -7.34 7.06 5.38
CA LEU A 258 -8.19 7.80 4.42
C LEU A 258 -9.68 7.60 4.67
N MET A 259 -10.10 7.84 5.89
CA MET A 259 -11.48 7.78 6.37
C MET A 259 -12.11 6.37 6.37
N ARG A 260 -11.36 5.30 6.10
CA ARG A 260 -11.91 3.93 6.09
C ARG A 260 -12.58 3.55 7.40
N THR A 261 -12.04 4.03 8.53
CA THR A 261 -12.54 3.73 9.88
C THR A 261 -13.36 4.88 10.48
N GLY A 262 -13.65 5.94 9.71
CA GLY A 262 -14.37 7.14 10.17
C GLY A 262 -13.47 8.26 10.70
N LYS A 263 -12.17 8.03 10.83
CA LYS A 263 -11.15 9.07 11.02
C LYS A 263 -10.16 9.06 9.87
N MET A 264 -9.46 10.18 9.66
CA MET A 264 -8.50 10.30 8.55
C MET A 264 -7.48 9.17 8.58
N TRP A 265 -6.96 8.83 9.75
CA TRP A 265 -6.08 7.69 10.01
C TRP A 265 -6.67 6.83 11.13
N GLY A 266 -6.67 5.52 10.98
CA GLY A 266 -7.23 4.60 11.95
C GLY A 266 -6.58 4.74 13.33
N ILE A 267 -5.28 4.97 13.38
CA ILE A 267 -4.51 5.16 14.62
C ILE A 267 -5.00 6.34 15.46
N MET A 268 -5.71 7.31 14.87
CA MET A 268 -6.31 8.43 15.60
C MET A 268 -7.43 8.00 16.55
N HIS A 269 -8.04 6.82 16.37
CA HIS A 269 -9.01 6.29 17.33
C HIS A 269 -8.37 6.01 18.67
N GLU A 270 -7.13 5.56 18.65
CA GLU A 270 -6.34 5.25 19.84
C GLU A 270 -5.65 6.48 20.45
N GLY A 271 -5.66 7.63 19.75
CA GLY A 271 -4.93 8.84 20.19
C GLY A 271 -3.41 8.63 20.26
N VAL A 272 -2.87 7.79 19.40
CA VAL A 272 -1.43 7.51 19.26
C VAL A 272 -0.84 8.39 18.16
N ASN A 273 0.31 8.98 18.42
CA ASN A 273 1.11 9.70 17.42
C ASN A 273 2.29 8.80 16.99
N PRO A 274 2.18 8.07 15.89
CA PRO A 274 3.27 7.23 15.39
C PRO A 274 4.42 8.11 14.84
N ASP A 275 5.60 7.50 14.64
CA ASP A 275 6.72 8.18 14.02
C ASP A 275 6.65 8.14 12.49
N VAL A 276 5.94 7.13 11.96
CA VAL A 276 5.70 6.93 10.53
C VAL A 276 4.27 6.47 10.33
N ILE A 277 3.60 7.02 9.30
CA ILE A 277 2.33 6.54 8.77
C ILE A 277 2.57 6.06 7.34
N VAL A 278 2.18 4.83 7.03
CA VAL A 278 2.19 4.30 5.66
C VAL A 278 0.79 4.36 5.08
N SER A 279 0.64 4.94 3.91
CA SER A 279 -0.62 5.09 3.18
C SER A 279 -0.55 4.47 1.80
N GLY A 280 -1.67 3.96 1.31
CA GLY A 280 -1.79 3.38 -0.03
C GLY A 280 -3.26 3.19 -0.38
N LYS A 281 -3.58 2.13 -1.14
CA LYS A 281 -4.97 1.75 -1.48
C LYS A 281 -5.89 2.95 -1.78
N GLY A 282 -6.65 3.42 -0.79
CA GLY A 282 -7.59 4.52 -0.93
C GLY A 282 -7.00 5.86 -1.35
N LEU A 283 -5.68 6.08 -1.23
CA LEU A 283 -5.01 7.32 -1.63
C LEU A 283 -5.17 7.61 -3.13
N SER A 284 -5.27 6.56 -3.94
CA SER A 284 -5.49 6.67 -5.38
C SER A 284 -6.97 6.68 -5.79
N GLY A 285 -7.89 6.40 -4.86
CA GLY A 285 -9.29 6.12 -5.21
C GLY A 285 -9.44 4.93 -6.17
N GLY A 286 -8.39 4.11 -6.36
CA GLY A 286 -8.36 2.99 -7.28
C GLY A 286 -8.18 3.35 -8.77
N ILE A 287 -7.85 4.61 -9.07
CA ILE A 287 -7.71 5.10 -10.46
C ILE A 287 -6.25 5.07 -10.90
N TYR A 288 -5.32 5.43 -10.00
CA TYR A 288 -3.91 5.52 -10.32
C TYR A 288 -3.03 4.99 -9.18
N PRO A 289 -1.97 4.20 -9.45
CA PRO A 289 -1.09 3.68 -8.40
C PRO A 289 -0.37 4.81 -7.68
N VAL A 290 -0.68 5.02 -6.40
CA VAL A 290 0.04 5.94 -5.52
C VAL A 290 -0.04 5.48 -4.07
N ALA A 291 1.08 5.58 -3.37
CA ALA A 291 1.22 5.35 -1.95
C ALA A 291 2.15 6.40 -1.35
N ALA A 292 2.19 6.50 -0.04
CA ALA A 292 3.04 7.48 0.64
C ALA A 292 3.52 6.96 1.99
N THR A 293 4.73 7.35 2.35
CA THR A 293 5.30 7.23 3.69
C THR A 293 5.38 8.61 4.31
N ILE A 294 4.60 8.86 5.35
CA ILE A 294 4.51 10.14 6.05
C ILE A 294 5.32 10.00 7.35
N MET A 295 6.23 10.92 7.62
CA MET A 295 7.24 10.74 8.66
C MET A 295 7.41 12.00 9.51
N THR A 296 7.71 11.78 10.80
CA THR A 296 8.25 12.82 11.66
C THR A 296 9.64 13.25 11.19
N LYS A 297 10.13 14.39 11.68
CA LYS A 297 11.49 14.85 11.40
C LYS A 297 12.54 13.81 11.82
N GLN A 298 12.33 13.14 12.94
CA GLN A 298 13.23 12.09 13.44
C GLN A 298 13.29 10.89 12.49
N ALA A 299 12.14 10.34 12.10
CA ALA A 299 12.10 9.19 11.20
C ALA A 299 12.60 9.55 9.80
N GLY A 300 12.31 10.78 9.33
CA GLY A 300 12.72 11.29 8.03
C GLY A 300 14.11 11.95 7.99
N LYS A 301 14.98 11.74 8.96
CA LYS A 301 16.30 12.35 9.08
C LYS A 301 17.16 12.25 7.81
N TRP A 302 17.08 11.13 7.11
CA TRP A 302 17.79 10.91 5.84
C TRP A 302 17.34 11.87 4.71
N VAL A 303 16.11 12.39 4.77
CA VAL A 303 15.57 13.35 3.77
C VAL A 303 16.41 14.63 3.77
N GLU A 304 16.81 15.11 4.96
CA GLU A 304 17.68 16.27 5.12
C GLU A 304 19.14 15.95 4.85
N GLU A 305 19.63 14.80 5.30
CA GLU A 305 21.06 14.47 5.28
C GLU A 305 21.53 13.88 3.95
N ILE A 306 20.70 13.08 3.28
CA ILE A 306 21.09 12.38 2.05
C ILE A 306 20.22 12.81 0.86
N GLY A 307 18.90 13.02 1.07
CA GLY A 307 17.94 13.40 0.04
C GLY A 307 17.64 12.33 -1.02
N ARG A 308 18.11 11.08 -0.84
CA ARG A 308 17.92 9.96 -1.78
C ARG A 308 17.19 8.83 -1.09
N SER A 309 15.99 8.51 -1.57
CA SER A 309 15.14 7.44 -1.01
C SER A 309 15.11 6.16 -1.86
N HIS A 310 15.52 6.26 -3.12
CA HIS A 310 15.28 5.23 -4.12
C HIS A 310 16.51 4.40 -4.40
#